data_97128c851ae80cd8447242d41463fe4c
#
_entry.id   97128c851ae80cd8447242d41463fe4c
#
_cell.length_a   1.000
_cell.length_b   1.000
_cell.length_c   1.000
_cell.angle_alpha   90.00
_cell.angle_beta   90.00
_cell.angle_gamma   90.00
#
_symmetry.space_group_name_H-M   'P 1'
#
loop_
_entity.id
_entity.type
_entity.pdbx_description
1 polymer ?
#
loop_
_entity_poly.entity_id
_entity_poly.type
_entity_poly.pdbx_seq_one_letter_code
_entity_poly.pdbx_strand_id
1 'polypeptide(L)' 'MHPNFAARVAYGRTIRERASCLIEAYGPRAAEEALRAADEPGLGAADRSFWQAVAARLARELGQPGARLAH' A
#
# COMPACT_ATOMS: atom_id res chain seq x y z
N MET A 1 -9.39 22.47 -15.00
CA MET A 1 -8.75 21.34 -14.34
C MET A 1 -9.30 21.12 -12.95
N HIS A 2 -9.52 19.90 -12.61
CA HIS A 2 -10.08 19.53 -11.32
C HIS A 2 -8.98 19.46 -10.26
N PRO A 3 -9.08 20.23 -9.17
CA PRO A 3 -8.06 20.14 -8.13
C PRO A 3 -7.91 18.71 -7.58
N ASN A 4 -9.01 17.95 -7.56
CA ASN A 4 -8.98 16.60 -7.05
C ASN A 4 -8.16 15.65 -7.92
N PHE A 5 -8.05 15.96 -9.20
CA PHE A 5 -7.25 15.12 -10.09
C PHE A 5 -5.77 15.19 -9.70
N ALA A 6 -5.26 16.39 -9.47
CA ALA A 6 -3.86 16.55 -9.08
C ALA A 6 -3.58 15.88 -7.73
N ALA A 7 -4.52 16.01 -6.78
CA ALA A 7 -4.37 15.38 -5.48
C ALA A 7 -4.35 13.87 -5.59
N ARG A 8 -5.17 13.30 -6.47
CA ARG A 8 -5.18 11.86 -6.67
C ARG A 8 -3.88 11.35 -7.26
N VAL A 9 -3.33 12.10 -8.23
CA VAL A 9 -2.07 11.71 -8.85
C VAL A 9 -0.96 11.74 -7.81
N ALA A 10 -0.91 12.80 -6.98
CA ALA A 10 0.10 12.92 -5.95
C ALA A 10 -0.06 11.81 -4.92
N TYR A 11 -1.28 11.48 -4.54
CA TYR A 11 -1.55 10.43 -3.57
C TYR A 11 -1.09 9.07 -4.11
N GLY A 12 -1.40 8.78 -5.37
CA GLY A 12 -0.96 7.54 -5.99
C GLY A 12 0.56 7.41 -6.06
N ARG A 13 1.24 8.53 -6.31
CA ARG A 13 2.70 8.55 -6.32
C ARG A 13 3.25 8.24 -4.93
N THR A 14 2.66 8.85 -3.91
CA THR A 14 3.09 8.61 -2.53
C THR A 14 2.91 7.14 -2.14
N ILE A 15 1.79 6.55 -2.52
CA ILE A 15 1.55 5.13 -2.26
C ILE A 15 2.60 4.28 -2.93
N ARG A 16 2.92 4.58 -4.19
CA ARG A 16 3.91 3.81 -4.95
C ARG A 16 5.28 3.91 -4.32
N GLU A 17 5.67 5.11 -3.91
CA GLU A 17 6.97 5.33 -3.29
C GLU A 17 7.07 4.59 -1.96
N ARG A 18 6.01 4.64 -1.17
CA ARG A 18 6.01 3.93 0.11
C ARG A 18 6.07 2.42 -0.11
N ALA A 19 5.34 1.93 -1.11
CA ALA A 19 5.38 0.51 -1.42
C ALA A 19 6.79 0.07 -1.81
N SER A 20 7.47 0.87 -2.63
CA SER A 20 8.85 0.56 -3.02
C SER A 20 9.78 0.51 -1.83
N CYS A 21 9.64 1.47 -0.91
CA CYS A 21 10.46 1.48 0.30
C CYS A 21 10.24 0.23 1.14
N LEU A 22 8.99 -0.21 1.25
CA LEU A 22 8.70 -1.40 2.03
C LEU A 22 9.25 -2.65 1.38
N ILE A 23 9.21 -2.73 0.06
CA ILE A 23 9.79 -3.86 -0.64
C ILE A 23 11.30 -3.92 -0.39
N GLU A 24 11.97 -2.77 -0.42
CA GLU A 24 13.41 -2.73 -0.15
C GLU A 24 13.73 -3.16 1.28
N ALA A 25 12.88 -2.77 2.22
CA ALA A 25 13.14 -3.06 3.63
C ALA A 25 12.73 -4.46 4.04
N TYR A 26 11.62 -4.96 3.52
CA TYR A 26 11.01 -6.20 4.00
C TYR A 26 10.85 -7.28 2.94
N GLY A 27 11.10 -6.95 1.67
CA GLY A 27 10.98 -7.93 0.60
C GLY A 27 9.57 -8.51 0.51
N PRO A 28 9.45 -9.85 0.44
CA PRO A 28 8.12 -10.47 0.27
C PRO A 28 7.17 -10.25 1.43
N ARG A 29 7.65 -9.73 2.56
CA ARG A 29 6.81 -9.46 3.72
C ARG A 29 6.28 -8.04 3.75
N ALA A 30 6.56 -7.26 2.70
CA ALA A 30 6.19 -5.85 2.68
C ALA A 30 4.69 -5.63 2.87
N ALA A 31 3.84 -6.45 2.23
CA ALA A 31 2.40 -6.31 2.35
C ALA A 31 1.93 -6.56 3.78
N GLU A 32 2.52 -7.53 4.46
CA GLU A 32 2.20 -7.79 5.86
C GLU A 32 2.55 -6.61 6.74
N GLU A 33 3.71 -6.00 6.47
CA GLU A 33 4.14 -4.85 7.26
C GLU A 33 3.22 -3.65 7.05
N ALA A 34 2.74 -3.46 5.82
CA ALA A 34 1.79 -2.38 5.55
C ALA A 34 0.47 -2.62 6.29
N LEU A 35 -0.01 -3.86 6.30
CA LEU A 35 -1.24 -4.19 7.03
C LEU A 35 -1.06 -3.98 8.53
N ARG A 36 0.10 -4.32 9.05
CA ARG A 36 0.39 -4.10 10.46
C ARG A 36 0.35 -2.60 10.78
N ALA A 37 0.91 -1.77 9.90
CA ALA A 37 0.86 -0.34 10.09
C ALA A 37 -0.58 0.17 10.08
N ALA A 38 -1.43 -0.39 9.22
CA ALA A 38 -2.83 0.01 9.15
C ALA A 38 -3.60 -0.34 10.42
N ASP A 39 -3.14 -1.36 11.15
CA ASP A 39 -3.81 -1.82 12.36
C ASP A 39 -3.32 -1.11 13.62
N GLU A 40 -2.41 -0.16 13.48
CA GLU A 40 -1.83 0.51 14.63
C GLU A 40 -2.91 1.21 15.45
N PRO A 41 -3.01 0.97 16.76
CA PRO A 41 -3.99 1.65 17.62
C PRO A 41 -3.74 3.15 17.61
N GLY A 42 -4.80 3.94 17.53
CA GLY A 42 -4.67 5.38 17.54
C GLY A 42 -4.40 5.99 16.19
N LEU A 43 -4.28 5.18 15.15
CA LEU A 43 -4.06 5.70 13.81
C LEU A 43 -5.31 6.41 13.32
N GLY A 44 -5.15 7.59 12.71
CA GLY A 44 -6.26 8.32 12.14
C GLY A 44 -6.83 7.62 10.92
N ALA A 45 -8.07 7.98 10.57
CA ALA A 45 -8.76 7.32 9.45
C ALA A 45 -8.01 7.51 8.13
N ALA A 46 -7.49 8.71 7.91
CA ALA A 46 -6.77 8.99 6.66
C ALA A 46 -5.49 8.16 6.57
N ASP A 47 -4.77 8.04 7.69
CA ASP A 47 -3.55 7.25 7.72
C ASP A 47 -3.84 5.78 7.55
N ARG A 48 -4.91 5.30 8.17
CA ARG A 48 -5.31 3.91 8.00
C ARG A 48 -5.64 3.60 6.55
N SER A 49 -6.38 4.49 5.90
CA SER A 49 -6.69 4.33 4.48
C SER A 49 -5.44 4.31 3.62
N PHE A 50 -4.49 5.18 3.95
CA PHE A 50 -3.23 5.22 3.24
C PHE A 50 -2.50 3.88 3.32
N TRP A 51 -2.35 3.34 4.53
CA TRP A 51 -1.65 2.08 4.71
C TRP A 51 -2.39 0.91 4.08
N GLN A 52 -3.72 0.94 4.11
CA GLN A 52 -4.51 -0.08 3.43
C GLN A 52 -4.29 -0.02 1.91
N ALA A 53 -4.19 1.18 1.36
CA ALA A 53 -3.92 1.34 -0.07
C ALA A 53 -2.51 0.85 -0.43
N VAL A 54 -1.54 1.14 0.44
CA VAL A 54 -0.18 0.64 0.24
C VAL A 54 -0.17 -0.88 0.26
N ALA A 55 -0.87 -1.48 1.23
CA ALA A 55 -0.93 -2.93 1.32
C ALA A 55 -1.58 -3.55 0.09
N ALA A 56 -2.65 -2.94 -0.40
CA ALA A 56 -3.33 -3.44 -1.59
C ALA A 56 -2.42 -3.40 -2.81
N ARG A 57 -1.65 -2.31 -2.95
CA ARG A 57 -0.73 -2.20 -4.06
C ARG A 57 0.38 -3.25 -3.96
N LEU A 58 0.92 -3.44 -2.75
CA LEU A 58 1.96 -4.43 -2.54
C LEU A 58 1.47 -5.84 -2.85
N ALA A 59 0.24 -6.13 -2.46
CA ALA A 59 -0.33 -7.44 -2.75
C ALA A 59 -0.39 -7.68 -4.26
N ARG A 60 -0.74 -6.65 -5.02
CA ARG A 60 -0.77 -6.78 -6.47
C ARG A 60 0.62 -6.92 -7.06
N GLU A 61 1.57 -6.13 -6.59
CA GLU A 61 2.92 -6.11 -7.16
C GLU A 61 3.70 -7.38 -6.83
N LEU A 62 3.57 -7.86 -5.60
CA LEU A 62 4.28 -9.06 -5.17
C LEU A 62 3.57 -10.33 -5.59
N GLY A 63 2.32 -10.21 -6.01
CA GLY A 63 1.51 -11.35 -6.37
C GLY A 63 1.10 -12.14 -5.16
N GLN A 64 -0.21 -12.34 -4.99
CA GLN A 64 -0.72 -13.15 -3.89
C GLN A 64 -0.44 -14.61 -4.19
N PRO A 65 0.18 -15.35 -3.27
CA PRO A 65 0.44 -16.77 -3.51
C PRO A 65 -0.82 -17.52 -3.89
N GLY A 66 -1.94 -17.20 -3.25
CA GLY A 66 -3.21 -17.83 -3.60
C GLY A 66 -3.65 -17.53 -5.01
N ALA A 67 -3.48 -16.27 -5.44
CA ALA A 67 -3.85 -15.88 -6.79
C ALA A 67 -2.99 -16.59 -7.83
N ARG A 68 -1.71 -16.74 -7.52
CA ARG A 68 -0.83 -17.47 -8.43
C ARG A 68 -1.23 -18.91 -8.57
N LEU A 69 -1.56 -19.52 -7.45
CA LEU A 69 -1.89 -20.94 -7.45
C LEU A 69 -3.23 -21.22 -8.12
N ALA A 70 -4.02 -20.18 -8.34
CA ALA A 70 -5.30 -20.36 -9.01
C ALA A 70 -5.14 -20.63 -10.50
N HIS A 71 -3.99 -20.50 -11.04
CA HIS A 71 -3.76 -20.75 -12.45
C HIS A 71 -3.64 -22.21 -12.76
#